data_51ac10fcf409b31d26f41be0e5fa9b08
#
_entry.id   51ac10fcf409b31d26f41be0e5fa9b08
#
_cell.length_a   1.000
_cell.length_b   1.000
_cell.length_c   1.000
_cell.angle_alpha   90.00
_cell.angle_beta   90.00
_cell.angle_gamma   90.00
#
_symmetry.space_group_name_H-M   'P 1'
#
loop_
_entity.id
_entity.type
_entity.pdbx_description
1 polymer ?
#
loop_
_entity_poly.entity_id
_entity_poly.type
_entity_poly.pdbx_seq_one_letter_code
_entity_poly.pdbx_strand_id
1 'polypeptide(L)'
;KKTTNNDAKENDRSPFSRIGPGVENAVKPDLVHYGGNMDTHLSLFSEWGRQFCRWSGTSFSTPRITALAANLNQMIGGECNPLLLKALLVHNSDYPVGLSKTPEELRREMGFGLPSVITDMLNNDADECTMVFHQTLQKGTNIVSLDFPYPQSLVENGYFIGEITLSMAVNPVINAGQGCEYCQSQVDVLLETYDHVEHVQLGEGMMRNESRTSKDAVNVLNASIYSSKAFKKEFAEERMLIEQGDKYQPIKKYYVDLSKMTDTNRRKALGENRKWALKLTGLYRDAAVQALERDGEVLSQDVVVVVTIKDPRHRGTIYTECLDLLEQSGYAHNDINIHNDIRVDN
;
A
#
# COMPACT_ATOMS: atom_id res chain seq x y z
N LYS A 1 39.90 -2.74 -9.60
CA LYS A 1 39.80 -1.31 -9.96
C LYS A 1 39.36 -0.56 -8.72
N LYS A 2 40.11 0.49 -8.33
CA LYS A 2 39.68 1.39 -7.26
C LYS A 2 38.38 2.07 -7.74
N THR A 3 37.25 1.76 -7.11
CA THR A 3 36.05 2.51 -7.28
C THR A 3 36.29 3.95 -6.82
N THR A 4 36.11 4.89 -7.71
CA THR A 4 36.08 6.31 -7.33
C THR A 4 34.90 6.52 -6.40
N ASN A 5 35.01 7.41 -5.41
CA ASN A 5 33.97 7.68 -4.38
C ASN A 5 32.58 8.11 -4.92
N ASN A 6 32.36 8.06 -6.23
CA ASN A 6 31.15 8.48 -6.92
C ASN A 6 30.37 7.30 -7.53
N ASP A 7 30.77 6.06 -7.25
CA ASP A 7 30.13 4.90 -7.83
C ASP A 7 29.22 4.21 -6.78
N ALA A 8 27.97 3.99 -7.12
CA ALA A 8 27.07 3.24 -6.27
C ALA A 8 27.35 1.74 -6.43
N LYS A 9 27.13 0.99 -5.36
CA LYS A 9 27.11 -0.48 -5.42
C LYS A 9 25.93 -0.93 -6.29
N GLU A 10 26.00 -2.17 -6.73
CA GLU A 10 24.87 -2.80 -7.43
C GLU A 10 23.59 -2.69 -6.58
N ASN A 11 22.49 -2.34 -7.22
CA ASN A 11 21.19 -2.12 -6.59
C ASN A 11 21.11 -0.96 -5.59
N ASP A 12 22.15 -0.17 -5.43
CA ASP A 12 22.15 1.02 -4.59
C ASP A 12 21.73 2.28 -5.37
N ARG A 13 21.37 3.32 -4.63
CA ARG A 13 21.01 4.61 -5.21
C ARG A 13 22.17 5.23 -6.01
N SER A 14 21.90 5.65 -7.23
CA SER A 14 22.88 6.39 -8.03
C SER A 14 23.24 7.74 -7.37
N PRO A 15 24.52 8.17 -7.39
CA PRO A 15 24.96 9.39 -6.69
C PRO A 15 24.23 10.66 -7.11
N PHE A 16 23.75 10.73 -8.35
CA PHE A 16 23.01 11.88 -8.89
C PHE A 16 21.51 11.84 -8.54
N SER A 17 20.99 10.74 -7.99
CA SER A 17 19.60 10.66 -7.59
C SER A 17 19.32 11.47 -6.33
N ARG A 18 18.23 12.24 -6.35
CA ARG A 18 17.79 12.98 -5.16
C ARG A 18 17.22 12.04 -4.12
N ILE A 19 17.26 12.47 -2.87
CA ILE A 19 16.72 11.76 -1.72
C ILE A 19 15.54 12.56 -1.12
N GLY A 20 14.60 11.83 -0.53
CA GLY A 20 13.52 12.41 0.26
C GLY A 20 13.99 12.95 1.62
N PRO A 21 13.06 13.39 2.44
CA PRO A 21 11.62 13.36 2.21
C PRO A 21 11.13 14.46 1.25
N GLY A 22 9.87 14.33 0.81
CA GLY A 22 9.15 15.39 0.12
C GLY A 22 8.55 16.43 1.07
N VAL A 23 7.57 17.20 0.58
CA VAL A 23 6.80 18.15 1.41
C VAL A 23 6.07 17.37 2.50
N GLU A 24 6.00 17.93 3.72
CA GLU A 24 5.41 17.29 4.91
C GLU A 24 6.00 15.90 5.24
N ASN A 25 7.28 15.73 5.01
CA ASN A 25 7.96 14.43 5.14
C ASN A 25 7.35 13.29 4.31
N ALA A 26 6.58 13.62 3.26
CA ALA A 26 6.04 12.63 2.35
C ALA A 26 7.14 11.75 1.78
N VAL A 27 6.84 10.45 1.66
CA VAL A 27 7.77 9.48 1.07
C VAL A 27 8.06 9.88 -0.36
N LYS A 28 9.32 10.22 -0.64
CA LYS A 28 9.84 10.53 -1.97
C LYS A 28 11.30 10.06 -2.10
N PRO A 29 11.66 9.48 -3.26
CA PRO A 29 10.78 9.16 -4.40
C PRO A 29 9.66 8.19 -4.00
N ASP A 30 8.58 8.07 -4.77
CA ASP A 30 7.58 7.02 -4.50
C ASP A 30 8.19 5.64 -4.79
N LEU A 31 8.86 5.51 -5.94
CA LEU A 31 9.42 4.26 -6.45
C LEU A 31 10.80 4.50 -7.07
N VAL A 32 11.58 3.44 -7.21
CA VAL A 32 12.86 3.47 -7.95
C VAL A 32 12.85 2.48 -9.10
N HIS A 33 13.71 2.73 -10.08
CA HIS A 33 14.00 1.78 -11.16
C HIS A 33 15.42 2.01 -11.69
N TYR A 34 15.95 1.03 -12.42
CA TYR A 34 17.29 1.11 -12.99
C TYR A 34 17.40 2.27 -14.00
N GLY A 35 18.23 3.23 -13.69
CA GLY A 35 18.56 4.40 -14.52
C GLY A 35 20.01 4.45 -14.96
N GLY A 36 20.80 3.40 -14.67
CA GLY A 36 22.25 3.38 -14.86
C GLY A 36 22.99 4.15 -13.77
N ASN A 37 24.31 4.11 -13.84
CA ASN A 37 25.21 4.80 -12.94
C ASN A 37 26.43 5.34 -13.72
N MET A 38 27.33 6.05 -13.06
CA MET A 38 28.50 6.69 -13.72
C MET A 38 29.40 5.69 -14.46
N ASP A 39 29.60 4.49 -13.92
CA ASP A 39 30.42 3.43 -14.54
C ASP A 39 29.58 2.32 -15.19
N THR A 40 28.28 2.24 -14.89
CA THR A 40 27.33 1.25 -15.43
C THR A 40 26.20 1.93 -16.16
N HIS A 41 26.48 2.41 -17.36
CA HIS A 41 25.50 3.10 -18.18
C HIS A 41 24.47 2.15 -18.79
N LEU A 42 23.28 2.68 -19.06
CA LEU A 42 22.32 2.04 -19.93
C LEU A 42 22.76 2.17 -21.39
N SER A 43 22.58 1.09 -22.15
CA SER A 43 22.71 1.14 -23.61
C SER A 43 21.40 1.61 -24.21
N LEU A 44 21.43 2.76 -24.84
CA LEU A 44 20.26 3.41 -25.44
C LEU A 44 20.46 3.54 -26.93
N PHE A 45 19.39 3.40 -27.70
CA PHE A 45 19.42 3.68 -29.12
C PHE A 45 19.20 5.19 -29.35
N SER A 46 20.10 5.81 -30.09
CA SER A 46 19.99 7.21 -30.48
C SER A 46 19.44 7.33 -31.89
N GLU A 47 18.30 7.96 -32.06
CA GLU A 47 17.72 8.25 -33.36
C GLU A 47 18.62 9.18 -34.20
N TRP A 48 19.30 10.13 -33.55
CA TRP A 48 20.14 11.15 -34.20
C TRP A 48 21.40 10.62 -34.88
N GLY A 49 21.86 9.48 -34.52
CA GLY A 49 23.04 8.87 -35.13
C GLY A 49 22.81 7.42 -35.56
N ARG A 50 21.60 6.89 -35.35
CA ARG A 50 21.29 5.48 -35.55
C ARG A 50 22.32 4.54 -34.92
N GLN A 51 22.78 4.92 -33.74
CA GLN A 51 23.82 4.19 -33.00
C GLN A 51 23.44 4.03 -31.53
N PHE A 52 24.03 3.03 -30.91
CA PHE A 52 23.92 2.88 -29.47
C PHE A 52 24.79 3.89 -28.76
N CYS A 53 24.23 4.55 -27.77
CA CYS A 53 24.95 5.43 -26.85
C CYS A 53 24.79 4.93 -25.41
N ARG A 54 25.68 5.38 -24.54
CA ARG A 54 25.69 4.99 -23.11
C ARG A 54 25.37 6.20 -22.26
N TRP A 55 24.28 6.11 -21.52
CA TRP A 55 23.84 7.18 -20.64
C TRP A 55 23.33 6.63 -19.32
N SER A 56 23.28 7.50 -18.32
CA SER A 56 22.69 7.23 -17.01
C SER A 56 21.95 8.45 -16.50
N GLY A 57 20.90 8.24 -15.74
CA GLY A 57 20.09 9.32 -15.18
C GLY A 57 18.73 8.86 -14.70
N THR A 58 18.14 9.60 -13.79
CA THR A 58 16.75 9.37 -13.34
C THR A 58 15.74 9.55 -14.48
N SER A 59 16.10 10.33 -15.51
CA SER A 59 15.32 10.48 -16.74
C SER A 59 15.15 9.18 -17.53
N PHE A 60 15.96 8.16 -17.25
CA PHE A 60 15.84 6.83 -17.88
C PHE A 60 15.16 5.81 -16.96
N SER A 61 15.12 6.05 -15.64
CA SER A 61 14.32 5.21 -14.73
C SER A 61 12.84 5.57 -14.78
N THR A 62 12.51 6.85 -14.91
CA THR A 62 11.11 7.33 -14.95
C THR A 62 10.29 6.67 -16.08
N PRO A 63 10.75 6.62 -17.35
CA PRO A 63 10.00 5.96 -18.42
C PRO A 63 9.75 4.47 -18.16
N ARG A 64 10.61 3.79 -17.42
CA ARG A 64 10.41 2.39 -17.05
C ARG A 64 9.22 2.22 -16.11
N ILE A 65 9.10 3.08 -15.09
CA ILE A 65 7.92 3.10 -14.23
C ILE A 65 6.66 3.47 -15.03
N THR A 66 6.77 4.45 -15.93
CA THR A 66 5.66 4.84 -16.80
C THR A 66 5.22 3.68 -17.70
N ALA A 67 6.17 2.93 -18.27
CA ALA A 67 5.88 1.74 -19.08
C ALA A 67 5.21 0.63 -18.25
N LEU A 68 5.68 0.40 -17.01
CA LEU A 68 5.00 -0.53 -16.10
C LEU A 68 3.56 -0.09 -15.81
N ALA A 69 3.33 1.19 -15.51
CA ALA A 69 1.99 1.72 -15.27
C ALA A 69 1.08 1.59 -16.50
N ALA A 70 1.60 1.89 -17.70
CA ALA A 70 0.84 1.78 -18.94
C ALA A 70 0.46 0.32 -19.26
N ASN A 71 1.42 -0.60 -19.13
CA ASN A 71 1.16 -2.01 -19.33
C ASN A 71 0.18 -2.58 -18.29
N LEU A 72 0.34 -2.18 -17.01
CA LEU A 72 -0.58 -2.57 -15.94
C LEU A 72 -2.00 -2.09 -16.25
N ASN A 73 -2.15 -0.83 -16.68
CA ASN A 73 -3.44 -0.29 -17.10
C ASN A 73 -4.05 -1.07 -18.27
N GLN A 74 -3.24 -1.43 -19.27
CA GLN A 74 -3.70 -2.21 -20.41
C GLN A 74 -4.16 -3.62 -20.00
N MET A 75 -3.44 -4.27 -19.09
CA MET A 75 -3.77 -5.62 -18.64
C MET A 75 -5.01 -5.66 -17.75
N ILE A 76 -5.20 -4.65 -16.90
CA ILE A 76 -6.42 -4.54 -16.07
C ILE A 76 -7.63 -4.23 -16.96
N GLY A 77 -7.46 -3.45 -18.02
CA GLY A 77 -8.54 -3.01 -18.91
C GLY A 77 -9.43 -1.92 -18.27
N GLY A 78 -10.43 -1.47 -19.05
CA GLY A 78 -11.35 -0.43 -18.60
C GLY A 78 -10.78 0.99 -18.61
N GLU A 79 -11.41 1.88 -17.84
CA GLU A 79 -10.95 3.27 -17.70
C GLU A 79 -9.70 3.35 -16.84
N CYS A 80 -8.79 4.24 -17.22
CA CYS A 80 -7.56 4.45 -16.47
C CYS A 80 -7.85 5.03 -15.08
N ASN A 81 -7.47 4.30 -14.04
CA ASN A 81 -7.52 4.78 -12.65
C ASN A 81 -6.09 4.98 -12.13
N PRO A 82 -5.54 6.22 -12.16
CA PRO A 82 -4.17 6.50 -11.73
C PRO A 82 -3.91 6.15 -10.26
N LEU A 83 -4.94 6.25 -9.41
CA LEU A 83 -4.82 5.93 -8.00
C LEU A 83 -4.65 4.43 -7.78
N LEU A 84 -5.40 3.60 -8.53
CA LEU A 84 -5.27 2.15 -8.53
C LEU A 84 -3.89 1.72 -9.04
N LEU A 85 -3.44 2.29 -10.17
CA LEU A 85 -2.12 1.97 -10.71
C LEU A 85 -1.01 2.30 -9.71
N LYS A 86 -1.11 3.45 -9.04
CA LYS A 86 -0.16 3.85 -7.99
C LYS A 86 -0.19 2.89 -6.82
N ALA A 87 -1.37 2.51 -6.33
CA ALA A 87 -1.52 1.58 -5.23
C ALA A 87 -0.90 0.20 -5.56
N LEU A 88 -1.17 -0.34 -6.75
CA LEU A 88 -0.64 -1.63 -7.21
C LEU A 88 0.88 -1.61 -7.40
N LEU A 89 1.43 -0.54 -8.00
CA LEU A 89 2.88 -0.40 -8.16
C LEU A 89 3.60 -0.35 -6.81
N VAL A 90 3.06 0.40 -5.86
CA VAL A 90 3.59 0.48 -4.49
C VAL A 90 3.44 -0.86 -3.76
N HIS A 91 2.27 -1.49 -3.90
CA HIS A 91 1.97 -2.77 -3.26
C HIS A 91 2.97 -3.86 -3.65
N ASN A 92 3.31 -3.92 -4.92
CA ASN A 92 4.20 -4.91 -5.50
C ASN A 92 5.66 -4.41 -5.65
N SER A 93 6.09 -3.46 -4.83
CA SER A 93 7.46 -3.00 -4.79
C SER A 93 8.18 -3.51 -3.55
N ASP A 94 9.48 -3.77 -3.67
CA ASP A 94 10.31 -4.20 -2.54
C ASP A 94 11.71 -3.61 -2.63
N TYR A 95 12.46 -3.62 -1.53
CA TYR A 95 13.84 -3.18 -1.57
C TYR A 95 14.75 -4.27 -2.13
N PRO A 96 15.72 -3.91 -2.98
CA PRO A 96 16.70 -4.86 -3.47
C PRO A 96 17.44 -5.55 -2.34
N VAL A 97 17.67 -6.84 -2.47
CA VAL A 97 18.39 -7.65 -1.46
C VAL A 97 19.87 -7.26 -1.39
N GLY A 98 20.45 -7.34 -0.21
CA GLY A 98 21.89 -7.15 0.01
C GLY A 98 22.33 -5.71 0.29
N LEU A 99 21.41 -4.79 0.41
CA LEU A 99 21.70 -3.42 0.84
C LEU A 99 21.97 -3.36 2.36
N SER A 100 23.07 -2.69 2.73
CA SER A 100 23.45 -2.50 4.13
C SER A 100 23.05 -1.11 4.58
N LYS A 101 21.71 -0.86 4.66
CA LYS A 101 21.12 0.43 5.02
C LYS A 101 20.05 0.24 6.08
N THR A 102 19.82 1.29 6.85
CA THR A 102 18.70 1.34 7.79
C THR A 102 17.37 1.49 7.04
N PRO A 103 16.25 1.11 7.65
CA PRO A 103 14.92 1.32 7.06
C PRO A 103 14.66 2.79 6.67
N GLU A 104 15.08 3.73 7.50
CA GLU A 104 14.95 5.16 7.22
C GLU A 104 15.76 5.60 5.99
N GLU A 105 17.01 5.13 5.87
CA GLU A 105 17.84 5.41 4.68
C GLU A 105 17.21 4.84 3.42
N LEU A 106 16.73 3.58 3.46
CA LEU A 106 16.06 2.95 2.33
C LEU A 106 14.82 3.75 1.92
N ARG A 107 13.99 4.13 2.87
CA ARG A 107 12.78 4.91 2.61
C ARG A 107 13.10 6.28 1.98
N ARG A 108 14.10 7.00 2.49
CA ARG A 108 14.51 8.31 1.95
C ARG A 108 15.16 8.21 0.58
N GLU A 109 15.85 7.13 0.29
CA GLU A 109 16.58 6.96 -0.95
C GLU A 109 15.78 6.25 -2.04
N MET A 110 14.89 5.33 -1.67
CA MET A 110 14.19 4.43 -2.58
C MET A 110 12.66 4.46 -2.45
N GLY A 111 12.12 5.22 -1.50
CA GLY A 111 10.68 5.29 -1.26
C GLY A 111 10.10 3.93 -0.86
N PHE A 112 9.14 3.41 -1.64
CA PHE A 112 8.57 2.08 -1.42
C PHE A 112 9.34 0.96 -2.12
N GLY A 113 10.43 1.28 -2.83
CA GLY A 113 11.30 0.30 -3.46
C GLY A 113 11.16 0.17 -4.97
N LEU A 114 11.63 -0.97 -5.48
CA LEU A 114 11.62 -1.36 -6.88
C LEU A 114 10.36 -2.19 -7.17
N PRO A 115 9.48 -1.78 -8.09
CA PRO A 115 8.32 -2.59 -8.48
C PRO A 115 8.74 -3.91 -9.11
N SER A 116 7.99 -4.97 -8.84
CA SER A 116 8.13 -6.26 -9.52
C SER A 116 7.70 -6.17 -11.00
N VAL A 117 7.85 -7.25 -11.73
CA VAL A 117 7.33 -7.32 -13.11
C VAL A 117 5.80 -7.49 -13.08
N ILE A 118 5.13 -7.04 -14.14
CA ILE A 118 3.65 -6.95 -14.19
C ILE A 118 2.99 -8.31 -14.02
N THR A 119 3.58 -9.35 -14.58
CA THR A 119 3.08 -10.72 -14.44
C THR A 119 2.98 -11.15 -12.98
N ASP A 120 3.94 -10.75 -12.15
CA ASP A 120 3.93 -11.06 -10.73
C ASP A 120 2.93 -10.18 -9.95
N MET A 121 2.70 -8.94 -10.42
CA MET A 121 1.73 -8.02 -9.81
C MET A 121 0.28 -8.48 -9.95
N LEU A 122 -0.03 -9.15 -11.05
CA LEU A 122 -1.40 -9.58 -11.41
C LEU A 122 -1.61 -11.09 -11.26
N ASN A 123 -0.57 -11.82 -10.89
CA ASN A 123 -0.69 -13.25 -10.69
C ASN A 123 -1.18 -13.52 -9.26
N ASN A 124 -2.34 -14.15 -9.15
CA ASN A 124 -2.78 -14.75 -7.89
C ASN A 124 -2.33 -16.21 -7.91
N ASP A 125 -1.46 -16.56 -6.98
CA ASP A 125 -1.13 -17.96 -6.70
C ASP A 125 -2.25 -18.58 -5.85
N ALA A 126 -2.37 -19.90 -5.86
CA ALA A 126 -3.32 -20.61 -5.01
C ALA A 126 -3.11 -20.33 -3.50
N ASP A 127 -1.88 -19.94 -3.14
CA ASP A 127 -1.45 -19.64 -1.77
C ASP A 127 -1.63 -18.17 -1.38
N GLU A 128 -2.10 -17.32 -2.27
CA GLU A 128 -2.32 -15.91 -1.97
C GLU A 128 -3.56 -15.35 -2.67
N CYS A 129 -4.15 -14.34 -2.06
CA CYS A 129 -5.28 -13.60 -2.62
C CYS A 129 -5.04 -12.10 -2.46
N THR A 130 -5.09 -11.37 -3.57
CA THR A 130 -5.01 -9.91 -3.59
C THR A 130 -6.39 -9.33 -3.87
N MET A 131 -6.85 -8.48 -2.96
CA MET A 131 -8.13 -7.79 -3.02
C MET A 131 -7.92 -6.29 -3.16
N VAL A 132 -8.75 -5.64 -3.96
CA VAL A 132 -8.72 -4.19 -4.18
C VAL A 132 -10.04 -3.58 -3.73
N PHE A 133 -9.95 -2.58 -2.87
CA PHE A 133 -11.10 -1.80 -2.40
C PHE A 133 -10.94 -0.36 -2.89
N HIS A 134 -11.92 0.12 -3.65
CA HIS A 134 -11.96 1.51 -4.11
C HIS A 134 -13.16 2.21 -3.49
N GLN A 135 -12.94 3.31 -2.78
CA GLN A 135 -13.96 4.03 -2.04
C GLN A 135 -13.74 5.54 -2.14
N THR A 136 -14.83 6.29 -1.99
CA THR A 136 -14.81 7.74 -1.81
C THR A 136 -15.27 8.07 -0.40
N LEU A 137 -14.39 8.66 0.39
CA LEU A 137 -14.67 9.08 1.76
C LEU A 137 -15.09 10.55 1.78
N GLN A 138 -16.29 10.80 2.23
CA GLN A 138 -16.77 12.17 2.52
C GLN A 138 -16.36 12.58 3.94
N LYS A 139 -16.21 13.89 4.16
CA LYS A 139 -15.98 14.44 5.50
C LYS A 139 -17.01 13.92 6.50
N GLY A 140 -16.53 13.48 7.65
CA GLY A 140 -17.38 12.97 8.74
C GLY A 140 -17.96 11.57 8.50
N THR A 141 -17.50 10.87 7.47
CA THR A 141 -17.88 9.48 7.23
C THR A 141 -16.71 8.53 7.51
N ASN A 142 -17.06 7.38 8.06
CA ASN A 142 -16.16 6.24 8.21
C ASN A 142 -16.75 5.08 7.41
N ILE A 143 -15.88 4.32 6.76
CA ILE A 143 -16.27 3.06 6.11
C ILE A 143 -15.76 1.93 6.99
N VAL A 144 -16.67 1.04 7.39
CA VAL A 144 -16.35 -0.16 8.15
C VAL A 144 -16.89 -1.36 7.38
N SER A 145 -15.98 -2.10 6.76
CA SER A 145 -16.30 -3.37 6.13
C SER A 145 -16.19 -4.46 7.19
N LEU A 146 -17.31 -4.77 7.82
CA LEU A 146 -17.44 -5.90 8.73
C LEU A 146 -17.36 -7.20 7.93
N ASP A 147 -16.95 -8.29 8.56
CA ASP A 147 -16.79 -9.60 7.91
C ASP A 147 -15.81 -9.53 6.70
N PHE A 148 -14.68 -8.84 6.91
CA PHE A 148 -13.59 -8.82 5.94
C PHE A 148 -13.14 -10.26 5.62
N PRO A 149 -12.96 -10.64 4.34
CA PRO A 149 -12.79 -12.01 3.90
C PRO A 149 -11.40 -12.58 4.26
N TYR A 150 -11.23 -12.96 5.50
CA TYR A 150 -10.01 -13.62 5.97
C TYR A 150 -10.21 -15.14 6.02
N PRO A 151 -9.37 -15.95 5.30
CA PRO A 151 -9.57 -17.41 5.19
C PRO A 151 -9.49 -18.15 6.52
N GLN A 152 -10.43 -19.04 6.76
CA GLN A 152 -10.46 -19.89 7.95
C GLN A 152 -9.43 -21.02 7.89
N SER A 153 -8.99 -21.42 6.70
CA SER A 153 -7.87 -22.34 6.52
C SER A 153 -6.56 -21.80 7.11
N LEU A 154 -6.45 -20.47 7.29
CA LEU A 154 -5.32 -19.80 7.94
C LEU A 154 -5.43 -19.82 9.48
N VAL A 155 -5.92 -20.90 10.06
CA VAL A 155 -5.96 -21.13 11.51
C VAL A 155 -5.06 -22.29 11.88
N GLU A 156 -4.15 -22.08 12.83
CA GLU A 156 -3.30 -23.11 13.43
C GLU A 156 -3.35 -23.02 14.96
N ASN A 157 -3.56 -24.17 15.61
CA ASN A 157 -3.64 -24.24 17.08
C ASN A 157 -4.64 -23.25 17.71
N GLY A 158 -5.76 -22.97 17.01
CA GLY A 158 -6.81 -22.05 17.47
C GLY A 158 -6.50 -20.57 17.26
N TYR A 159 -5.50 -20.22 16.45
CA TYR A 159 -5.13 -18.84 16.15
C TYR A 159 -4.94 -18.63 14.66
N PHE A 160 -5.37 -17.46 14.18
CA PHE A 160 -5.08 -17.03 12.81
C PHE A 160 -3.58 -16.88 12.58
N ILE A 161 -3.14 -17.34 11.42
CA ILE A 161 -1.79 -17.16 10.88
C ILE A 161 -1.88 -16.52 9.49
N GLY A 162 -0.77 -16.11 8.93
CA GLY A 162 -0.67 -15.59 7.57
C GLY A 162 0.24 -14.37 7.50
N GLU A 163 0.65 -14.06 6.29
CA GLU A 163 1.34 -12.80 5.96
C GLU A 163 0.34 -11.87 5.27
N ILE A 164 0.30 -10.61 5.69
CA ILE A 164 -0.59 -9.60 5.13
C ILE A 164 0.26 -8.45 4.62
N THR A 165 0.08 -8.11 3.35
CA THR A 165 0.56 -6.84 2.79
C THR A 165 -0.67 -5.97 2.54
N LEU A 166 -0.67 -4.74 3.07
CA LEU A 166 -1.70 -3.75 2.82
C LEU A 166 -1.05 -2.48 2.29
N SER A 167 -1.51 -2.00 1.15
CA SER A 167 -1.09 -0.72 0.60
C SER A 167 -2.30 0.15 0.34
N MET A 168 -2.16 1.44 0.61
CA MET A 168 -3.21 2.41 0.42
C MET A 168 -2.66 3.62 -0.35
N ALA A 169 -3.41 4.07 -1.35
CA ALA A 169 -3.19 5.33 -2.03
C ALA A 169 -4.44 6.21 -1.90
N VAL A 170 -4.24 7.47 -1.60
CA VAL A 170 -5.30 8.47 -1.40
C VAL A 170 -5.09 9.63 -2.35
N ASN A 171 -6.17 10.18 -2.86
CA ASN A 171 -6.17 11.48 -3.54
C ASN A 171 -6.54 12.56 -2.51
N PRO A 172 -5.54 13.17 -1.82
CA PRO A 172 -5.83 14.07 -0.71
C PRO A 172 -6.28 15.44 -1.20
N VAL A 173 -7.00 16.14 -0.36
CA VAL A 173 -7.21 17.59 -0.52
C VAL A 173 -5.86 18.28 -0.27
N ILE A 174 -5.46 19.14 -1.20
CA ILE A 174 -4.17 19.84 -1.11
C ILE A 174 -4.38 21.36 -1.14
N ASN A 175 -3.50 22.10 -0.44
CA ASN A 175 -3.49 23.54 -0.47
C ASN A 175 -2.04 24.06 -0.54
N ALA A 176 -1.65 24.53 -1.73
CA ALA A 176 -0.29 25.01 -1.96
C ALA A 176 0.08 26.24 -1.10
N GLY A 177 -0.90 27.00 -0.62
CA GLY A 177 -0.69 28.18 0.22
C GLY A 177 -0.34 27.86 1.68
N GLN A 178 -0.50 26.61 2.12
CA GLN A 178 -0.30 26.22 3.53
C GLN A 178 1.13 25.74 3.85
N GLY A 179 2.06 25.82 2.90
CA GLY A 179 3.47 25.49 3.15
C GLY A 179 3.68 24.09 3.70
N CYS A 180 4.10 23.97 4.96
CA CYS A 180 4.31 22.67 5.62
C CYS A 180 3.02 21.86 5.84
N GLU A 181 1.86 22.49 5.76
CA GLU A 181 0.55 21.85 5.83
C GLU A 181 -0.10 21.71 4.44
N TYR A 182 0.71 21.42 3.44
CA TYR A 182 0.27 21.28 2.05
C TYR A 182 -0.86 20.25 1.88
N CYS A 183 -0.75 19.12 2.57
CA CYS A 183 -1.74 18.05 2.57
C CYS A 183 -2.81 18.33 3.62
N GLN A 184 -4.04 18.57 3.19
CA GLN A 184 -5.15 19.01 4.05
C GLN A 184 -6.06 17.86 4.50
N SER A 185 -5.88 16.67 3.95
CA SER A 185 -6.65 15.49 4.32
C SER A 185 -5.79 14.22 4.32
N GLN A 186 -6.25 13.21 5.04
CA GLN A 186 -5.67 11.87 5.01
C GLN A 186 -6.76 10.82 5.24
N VAL A 187 -6.42 9.56 4.99
CA VAL A 187 -7.20 8.40 5.40
C VAL A 187 -6.36 7.56 6.36
N ASP A 188 -6.95 7.23 7.51
CA ASP A 188 -6.43 6.18 8.37
C ASP A 188 -7.05 4.85 7.97
N VAL A 189 -6.22 3.82 7.86
CA VAL A 189 -6.63 2.45 7.57
C VAL A 189 -6.33 1.56 8.76
N LEU A 190 -7.33 0.80 9.20
CA LEU A 190 -7.18 -0.20 10.24
C LEU A 190 -7.65 -1.55 9.68
N LEU A 191 -6.87 -2.58 9.91
CA LEU A 191 -7.30 -3.96 9.73
C LEU A 191 -7.43 -4.56 11.13
N GLU A 192 -8.67 -4.78 11.54
CA GLU A 192 -8.99 -5.12 12.93
C GLU A 192 -9.54 -6.53 13.03
N THR A 193 -9.22 -7.18 14.16
CA THR A 193 -9.95 -8.35 14.63
C THR A 193 -10.84 -7.97 15.80
N TYR A 194 -12.05 -8.51 15.87
CA TYR A 194 -13.06 -8.17 16.89
C TYR A 194 -13.93 -9.37 17.24
N ASP A 195 -14.59 -9.36 18.40
CA ASP A 195 -15.43 -10.46 18.86
C ASP A 195 -16.89 -10.28 18.45
N HIS A 196 -17.44 -9.07 18.56
CA HIS A 196 -18.84 -8.79 18.24
C HIS A 196 -19.03 -7.37 17.72
N VAL A 197 -20.16 -7.15 17.04
CA VAL A 197 -20.55 -5.82 16.55
C VAL A 197 -21.27 -5.07 17.66
N GLU A 198 -20.84 -3.86 17.95
CA GLU A 198 -21.54 -2.94 18.82
C GLU A 198 -22.48 -2.05 18.00
N HIS A 199 -23.75 -1.98 18.38
CA HIS A 199 -24.69 -1.02 17.81
C HIS A 199 -24.74 0.22 18.70
N VAL A 200 -24.31 1.35 18.17
CA VAL A 200 -24.36 2.63 18.87
C VAL A 200 -25.66 3.32 18.52
N GLN A 201 -26.58 3.44 19.49
CA GLN A 201 -27.72 4.33 19.36
C GLN A 201 -27.21 5.77 19.58
N LEU A 202 -27.19 6.55 18.52
CA LEU A 202 -26.97 7.99 18.63
C LEU A 202 -28.26 8.63 19.17
N GLY A 203 -28.10 9.60 20.10
CA GLY A 203 -29.24 10.26 20.75
C GLY A 203 -30.22 10.92 19.77
N GLU A 204 -31.41 11.25 20.23
CA GLU A 204 -32.50 11.84 19.45
C GLU A 204 -31.99 13.00 18.55
N GLY A 205 -32.11 12.79 17.22
CA GLY A 205 -31.73 13.78 16.22
C GLY A 205 -30.57 13.38 15.30
N MET A 206 -29.82 12.32 15.54
CA MET A 206 -28.79 11.78 14.65
C MET A 206 -29.24 10.48 14.00
N MET A 207 -29.56 10.56 12.70
CA MET A 207 -30.10 9.44 11.91
C MET A 207 -29.02 8.48 11.38
N ARG A 208 -28.14 7.92 12.23
CA ARG A 208 -27.28 6.82 11.78
C ARG A 208 -27.11 5.78 12.89
N ASN A 209 -27.62 4.57 12.61
CA ASN A 209 -27.19 3.36 13.33
C ASN A 209 -25.76 3.08 12.89
N GLU A 210 -24.77 3.48 13.66
CA GLU A 210 -23.38 3.09 13.41
C GLU A 210 -23.15 1.72 14.02
N SER A 211 -22.98 0.71 13.16
CA SER A 211 -22.37 -0.55 13.56
C SER A 211 -20.85 -0.33 13.63
N ARG A 212 -20.24 -0.68 14.74
CA ARG A 212 -18.79 -0.62 14.91
C ARG A 212 -18.27 -1.90 15.52
N THR A 213 -16.98 -2.13 15.33
CA THR A 213 -16.26 -3.20 16.01
C THR A 213 -16.30 -3.00 17.54
N SER A 214 -16.30 -4.10 18.30
CA SER A 214 -16.28 -4.07 19.76
C SER A 214 -15.09 -3.31 20.34
N LYS A 215 -15.18 -2.85 21.58
CA LYS A 215 -14.11 -2.10 22.25
C LYS A 215 -12.81 -2.89 22.42
N ASP A 216 -12.87 -4.21 22.33
CA ASP A 216 -11.74 -5.13 22.36
C ASP A 216 -11.12 -5.38 20.98
N ALA A 217 -11.57 -4.67 19.94
CA ALA A 217 -10.99 -4.74 18.61
C ALA A 217 -9.49 -4.41 18.65
N VAL A 218 -8.73 -5.17 17.90
CA VAL A 218 -7.27 -5.04 17.82
C VAL A 218 -6.86 -4.78 16.39
N ASN A 219 -6.21 -3.63 16.14
CA ASN A 219 -5.61 -3.35 14.84
C ASN A 219 -4.35 -4.19 14.65
N VAL A 220 -4.38 -5.13 13.70
CA VAL A 220 -3.26 -6.01 13.39
C VAL A 220 -2.12 -5.32 12.63
N LEU A 221 -2.37 -4.14 12.06
CA LEU A 221 -1.32 -3.34 11.40
C LEU A 221 -0.42 -2.61 12.41
N ASN A 222 -0.83 -2.56 13.70
CA ASN A 222 -0.08 -1.85 14.72
C ASN A 222 1.24 -2.58 15.05
N ALA A 223 2.34 -1.92 14.75
CA ALA A 223 3.69 -2.45 14.96
C ALA A 223 3.99 -2.84 16.42
N SER A 224 3.37 -2.17 17.39
CA SER A 224 3.65 -2.37 18.83
C SER A 224 3.23 -3.75 19.36
N ILE A 225 2.34 -4.45 18.65
CA ILE A 225 1.84 -5.77 19.09
C ILE A 225 2.74 -6.93 18.65
N TYR A 226 3.74 -6.66 17.81
CA TYR A 226 4.70 -7.64 17.32
C TYR A 226 6.00 -7.61 18.12
N SER A 227 6.78 -8.68 18.03
CA SER A 227 8.12 -8.71 18.63
C SER A 227 9.06 -7.77 17.86
N SER A 228 9.95 -7.08 18.56
CA SER A 228 10.94 -6.18 17.95
C SER A 228 11.83 -6.84 16.88
N LYS A 229 11.94 -8.19 16.91
CA LYS A 229 12.67 -8.99 15.91
C LYS A 229 11.88 -9.22 14.61
N ALA A 230 10.57 -8.98 14.62
CA ALA A 230 9.71 -9.19 13.47
C ALA A 230 9.87 -8.09 12.40
N PHE A 231 10.31 -6.91 12.80
CA PHE A 231 10.44 -5.72 11.95
C PHE A 231 11.76 -5.66 11.18
N LYS A 232 12.26 -6.76 10.69
CA LYS A 232 13.37 -6.73 9.73
C LYS A 232 12.93 -6.33 8.32
N LYS A 233 11.63 -6.35 8.04
CA LYS A 233 11.07 -5.81 6.81
C LYS A 233 10.51 -4.40 7.09
N GLU A 234 10.91 -3.52 6.36
CA GLU A 234 11.13 -2.08 6.44
C GLU A 234 9.86 -1.24 6.23
N PHE A 235 8.69 -1.86 6.26
CA PHE A 235 7.41 -1.21 5.98
C PHE A 235 6.52 -0.94 7.20
N ALA A 236 7.08 -0.88 8.39
CA ALA A 236 6.33 -0.40 9.55
C ALA A 236 6.15 1.13 9.48
N GLU A 237 5.39 1.59 8.49
CA GLU A 237 5.15 3.01 8.25
C GLU A 237 4.52 3.70 9.44
N GLU A 238 3.59 3.04 10.12
CA GLU A 238 2.90 3.60 11.28
C GLU A 238 3.89 4.02 12.36
N ARG A 239 4.91 3.21 12.61
CA ARG A 239 5.97 3.56 13.57
C ARG A 239 6.73 4.82 13.15
N MET A 240 7.06 4.93 11.88
CA MET A 240 7.77 6.10 11.36
C MET A 240 6.89 7.35 11.36
N LEU A 241 5.61 7.22 11.05
CA LEU A 241 4.63 8.30 11.13
C LEU A 241 4.46 8.81 12.56
N ILE A 242 4.45 7.90 13.56
CA ILE A 242 4.39 8.25 14.97
C ILE A 242 5.70 8.93 15.43
N GLU A 243 6.84 8.36 15.07
CA GLU A 243 8.16 8.89 15.44
C GLU A 243 8.44 10.27 14.82
N GLN A 244 7.94 10.54 13.62
CA GLN A 244 8.11 11.81 12.91
C GLN A 244 6.96 12.80 13.12
N GLY A 245 5.90 12.41 13.85
CA GLY A 245 4.75 13.25 14.12
C GLY A 245 3.87 13.55 12.92
N ASP A 246 4.06 12.84 11.82
CA ASP A 246 3.45 13.17 10.53
C ASP A 246 2.39 12.13 10.14
N LYS A 247 1.13 12.58 10.11
CA LYS A 247 -0.03 11.71 9.81
C LYS A 247 -0.52 11.82 8.37
N TYR A 248 -0.17 12.88 7.66
CA TYR A 248 -0.75 13.22 6.35
C TYR A 248 0.04 12.63 5.19
N GLN A 249 0.09 11.29 5.10
CA GLN A 249 0.75 10.56 4.02
C GLN A 249 -0.27 10.07 2.99
N PRO A 250 -0.16 10.47 1.71
CA PRO A 250 -1.09 10.04 0.65
C PRO A 250 -0.89 8.58 0.23
N ILE A 251 0.22 7.98 0.60
CA ILE A 251 0.52 6.57 0.31
C ILE A 251 1.02 5.91 1.58
N LYS A 252 0.45 4.76 1.91
CA LYS A 252 0.87 3.94 3.05
C LYS A 252 1.05 2.50 2.60
N LYS A 253 2.02 1.78 3.19
CA LYS A 253 2.23 0.36 2.96
C LYS A 253 2.60 -0.33 4.27
N TYR A 254 1.91 -1.40 4.57
CA TYR A 254 2.11 -2.23 5.76
C TYR A 254 2.44 -3.66 5.34
N TYR A 255 3.32 -4.29 6.07
CA TYR A 255 3.57 -5.71 6.00
C TYR A 255 3.56 -6.29 7.41
N VAL A 256 2.78 -7.31 7.63
CA VAL A 256 2.71 -8.01 8.91
C VAL A 256 2.73 -9.53 8.71
N ASP A 257 3.48 -10.21 9.54
CA ASP A 257 3.47 -11.67 9.68
C ASP A 257 2.83 -12.00 11.04
N LEU A 258 1.61 -12.51 11.01
CA LEU A 258 0.84 -12.78 12.22
C LEU A 258 1.52 -13.78 13.16
N SER A 259 2.36 -14.67 12.61
CA SER A 259 3.14 -15.63 13.40
C SER A 259 4.18 -14.95 14.32
N LYS A 260 4.55 -13.71 14.03
CA LYS A 260 5.52 -12.91 14.79
C LYS A 260 4.89 -12.05 15.89
N MET A 261 3.57 -12.08 16.00
CA MET A 261 2.88 -11.38 17.09
C MET A 261 3.31 -11.96 18.45
N THR A 262 3.43 -11.08 19.46
CA THR A 262 3.77 -11.55 20.81
C THR A 262 2.66 -12.44 21.37
N ASP A 263 3.00 -13.43 22.22
CA ASP A 263 2.03 -14.43 22.71
C ASP A 263 0.82 -13.79 23.43
N THR A 264 1.04 -12.71 24.16
CA THR A 264 -0.03 -11.99 24.85
C THR A 264 -0.99 -11.33 23.87
N ASN A 265 -0.46 -10.67 22.83
CA ASN A 265 -1.28 -10.03 21.81
C ASN A 265 -1.92 -11.05 20.87
N ARG A 266 -1.23 -12.15 20.55
CA ARG A 266 -1.78 -13.26 19.74
C ARG A 266 -3.05 -13.85 20.38
N ARG A 267 -3.02 -14.14 21.67
CA ARG A 267 -4.20 -14.64 22.40
C ARG A 267 -5.36 -13.65 22.39
N LYS A 268 -5.05 -12.37 22.42
CA LYS A 268 -6.05 -11.28 22.43
C LYS A 268 -6.61 -11.02 21.02
N ALA A 269 -5.77 -11.09 20.00
CA ALA A 269 -6.10 -10.60 18.66
C ALA A 269 -6.44 -11.70 17.64
N LEU A 270 -5.87 -12.89 17.76
CA LEU A 270 -5.88 -13.87 16.67
C LEU A 270 -6.65 -15.16 16.98
N GLY A 271 -7.52 -15.19 18.02
CA GLY A 271 -8.35 -16.36 18.30
C GLY A 271 -9.23 -16.71 17.09
N GLU A 272 -9.39 -18.00 16.79
CA GLU A 272 -10.14 -18.52 15.61
C GLU A 272 -11.61 -18.05 15.51
N ASN A 273 -12.21 -17.66 16.64
CA ASN A 273 -13.59 -17.17 16.70
C ASN A 273 -13.72 -15.67 16.44
N ARG A 274 -12.59 -14.96 16.31
CA ARG A 274 -12.62 -13.52 16.04
C ARG A 274 -12.95 -13.26 14.57
N LYS A 275 -13.68 -12.18 14.34
CA LYS A 275 -14.02 -11.68 13.01
C LYS A 275 -13.03 -10.61 12.57
N TRP A 276 -12.96 -10.38 11.29
CA TRP A 276 -12.08 -9.40 10.67
C TRP A 276 -12.87 -8.22 10.12
N ALA A 277 -12.32 -7.01 10.25
CA ALA A 277 -12.88 -5.80 9.67
C ALA A 277 -11.80 -4.91 9.07
N LEU A 278 -12.12 -4.32 7.91
CA LEU A 278 -11.34 -3.23 7.31
C LEU A 278 -12.07 -1.92 7.60
N LYS A 279 -11.35 -0.96 8.21
CA LYS A 279 -11.90 0.34 8.56
C LYS A 279 -11.10 1.46 7.92
N LEU A 280 -11.80 2.41 7.29
CA LEU A 280 -11.24 3.60 6.70
C LEU A 280 -11.86 4.83 7.38
N THR A 281 -11.01 5.74 7.85
CA THR A 281 -11.45 6.97 8.52
C THR A 281 -10.84 8.18 7.81
N GLY A 282 -11.68 9.03 7.26
CA GLY A 282 -11.24 10.28 6.63
C GLY A 282 -10.97 11.35 7.69
N LEU A 283 -9.78 11.95 7.66
CA LEU A 283 -9.38 13.06 8.50
C LEU A 283 -9.13 14.29 7.63
N TYR A 284 -9.57 15.44 8.09
CA TYR A 284 -9.48 16.71 7.37
C TYR A 284 -9.01 17.80 8.32
N ARG A 285 -8.10 18.67 7.84
CA ARG A 285 -7.68 19.86 8.61
C ARG A 285 -8.79 20.89 8.64
N ASP A 286 -8.94 21.59 9.75
CA ASP A 286 -9.98 22.60 9.94
C ASP A 286 -9.94 23.73 8.89
N ALA A 287 -8.74 24.10 8.45
CA ALA A 287 -8.57 25.12 7.42
C ALA A 287 -9.20 24.74 6.06
N ALA A 288 -9.06 23.48 5.66
CA ALA A 288 -9.70 22.96 4.44
C ALA A 288 -11.21 22.92 4.58
N VAL A 289 -11.68 22.49 5.75
CA VAL A 289 -13.10 22.44 6.08
C VAL A 289 -13.74 23.83 5.96
N GLN A 290 -13.14 24.85 6.59
CA GLN A 290 -13.67 26.21 6.58
C GLN A 290 -13.64 26.86 5.20
N ALA A 291 -12.63 26.57 4.36
CA ALA A 291 -12.51 27.13 3.03
C ALA A 291 -13.60 26.58 2.08
N LEU A 292 -13.83 25.28 2.09
CA LEU A 292 -14.73 24.62 1.14
C LEU A 292 -16.21 24.63 1.59
N GLU A 293 -16.46 24.66 2.91
CA GLU A 293 -17.84 24.90 3.42
C GLU A 293 -18.39 26.28 3.02
N ARG A 294 -17.53 27.29 2.83
CA ARG A 294 -17.94 28.58 2.30
C ARG A 294 -18.38 28.51 0.85
N ASP A 295 -17.81 27.59 0.08
CA ASP A 295 -18.11 27.42 -1.34
C ASP A 295 -19.26 26.41 -1.58
N GLY A 296 -19.80 25.81 -0.52
CA GLY A 296 -20.91 24.84 -0.58
C GLY A 296 -20.50 23.46 -1.13
N GLU A 297 -19.20 23.16 -1.20
CA GLU A 297 -18.67 21.90 -1.68
C GLU A 297 -18.59 20.84 -0.55
N VAL A 298 -18.88 19.59 -0.88
CA VAL A 298 -18.71 18.47 0.03
C VAL A 298 -17.28 17.95 -0.10
N LEU A 299 -16.52 18.06 0.98
CA LEU A 299 -15.19 17.50 1.08
C LEU A 299 -15.21 15.98 0.95
N SER A 300 -14.51 15.47 -0.03
CA SER A 300 -14.32 14.04 -0.24
C SER A 300 -12.90 13.74 -0.71
N GLN A 301 -12.47 12.51 -0.51
CA GLN A 301 -11.21 12.00 -1.03
C GLN A 301 -11.38 10.56 -1.49
N ASP A 302 -10.82 10.25 -2.66
CA ASP A 302 -10.80 8.91 -3.17
C ASP A 302 -9.65 8.12 -2.53
N VAL A 303 -9.92 6.87 -2.22
CA VAL A 303 -8.95 5.95 -1.64
C VAL A 303 -9.01 4.60 -2.33
N VAL A 304 -7.84 4.07 -2.62
CA VAL A 304 -7.67 2.68 -3.07
C VAL A 304 -6.84 1.96 -2.03
N VAL A 305 -7.35 0.82 -1.54
CA VAL A 305 -6.66 -0.08 -0.64
C VAL A 305 -6.45 -1.41 -1.36
N VAL A 306 -5.22 -1.89 -1.36
CA VAL A 306 -4.85 -3.22 -1.89
C VAL A 306 -4.41 -4.07 -0.72
N VAL A 307 -5.00 -5.24 -0.57
CA VAL A 307 -4.67 -6.18 0.51
C VAL A 307 -4.34 -7.53 -0.10
N THR A 308 -3.15 -8.03 0.17
CA THR A 308 -2.75 -9.41 -0.13
C THR A 308 -2.66 -10.21 1.15
N ILE A 309 -3.34 -11.35 1.18
CA ILE A 309 -3.22 -12.36 2.24
C ILE A 309 -2.48 -13.54 1.65
N LYS A 310 -1.44 -14.02 2.35
CA LYS A 310 -0.59 -15.12 1.90
C LYS A 310 -0.50 -16.22 2.96
N ASP A 311 -0.57 -17.46 2.50
CA ASP A 311 -0.30 -18.64 3.33
C ASP A 311 1.20 -18.98 3.33
N PRO A 312 1.91 -18.77 4.46
CA PRO A 312 3.32 -19.16 4.56
C PRO A 312 3.53 -20.69 4.54
N ARG A 313 2.46 -21.49 4.56
CA ARG A 313 2.50 -22.97 4.54
C ARG A 313 2.26 -23.56 3.16
N HIS A 314 1.89 -22.75 2.18
CA HIS A 314 1.65 -23.17 0.79
C HIS A 314 0.61 -24.31 0.67
N ARG A 315 -0.57 -24.15 1.29
CA ARG A 315 -1.64 -25.17 1.27
C ARG A 315 -2.53 -25.11 0.02
N GLY A 316 -2.41 -24.08 -0.79
CA GLY A 316 -3.08 -23.97 -2.10
C GLY A 316 -4.59 -23.72 -2.07
N THR A 317 -5.13 -23.12 -0.99
CA THR A 317 -6.58 -22.96 -0.82
C THR A 317 -7.04 -21.51 -0.67
N ILE A 318 -6.12 -20.58 -0.49
CA ILE A 318 -6.42 -19.21 -0.06
C ILE A 318 -7.23 -18.44 -1.10
N TYR A 319 -6.86 -18.53 -2.36
CA TYR A 319 -7.55 -17.80 -3.42
C TYR A 319 -9.04 -18.18 -3.50
N THR A 320 -9.34 -19.47 -3.56
CA THR A 320 -10.73 -19.97 -3.67
C THR A 320 -11.54 -19.59 -2.42
N GLU A 321 -10.95 -19.75 -1.23
CA GLU A 321 -11.64 -19.43 0.02
C GLU A 321 -11.95 -17.93 0.16
N CYS A 322 -11.03 -17.05 -0.26
CA CYS A 322 -11.29 -15.62 -0.30
C CYS A 322 -12.43 -15.26 -1.26
N LEU A 323 -12.51 -15.88 -2.44
CA LEU A 323 -13.61 -15.67 -3.38
C LEU A 323 -14.95 -16.08 -2.77
N ASP A 324 -15.03 -17.27 -2.17
CA ASP A 324 -16.24 -17.76 -1.51
C ASP A 324 -16.68 -16.82 -0.38
N LEU A 325 -15.75 -16.28 0.40
CA LEU A 325 -16.04 -15.33 1.47
C LEU A 325 -16.52 -13.97 0.94
N LEU A 326 -15.96 -13.48 -0.17
CA LEU A 326 -16.43 -12.26 -0.82
C LEU A 326 -17.87 -12.40 -1.32
N GLU A 327 -18.21 -13.55 -1.94
CA GLU A 327 -19.57 -13.85 -2.37
C GLU A 327 -20.55 -13.91 -1.20
N GLN A 328 -20.20 -14.62 -0.13
CA GLN A 328 -21.02 -14.77 1.06
C GLN A 328 -21.27 -13.44 1.79
N SER A 329 -20.27 -12.56 1.81
CA SER A 329 -20.36 -11.26 2.47
C SER A 329 -21.10 -10.20 1.63
N GLY A 330 -21.57 -10.56 0.43
CA GLY A 330 -22.32 -9.67 -0.45
C GLY A 330 -21.50 -8.54 -1.05
N TYR A 331 -20.16 -8.68 -1.07
CA TYR A 331 -19.31 -7.76 -1.81
C TYR A 331 -19.58 -7.92 -3.31
N ALA A 332 -19.91 -6.81 -3.98
CA ALA A 332 -19.87 -6.78 -5.43
C ALA A 332 -18.39 -6.91 -5.85
N HIS A 333 -18.00 -8.09 -6.30
CA HIS A 333 -16.65 -8.32 -6.81
C HIS A 333 -16.71 -8.55 -8.31
N ASN A 334 -15.73 -8.01 -9.00
CA ASN A 334 -15.44 -8.32 -10.39
C ASN A 334 -14.00 -8.82 -10.42
N ASP A 335 -13.77 -9.95 -11.08
CA ASP A 335 -12.42 -10.36 -11.41
C ASP A 335 -11.77 -9.28 -12.28
N ILE A 336 -10.56 -8.91 -11.97
CA ILE A 336 -9.75 -8.12 -12.89
C ILE A 336 -9.42 -9.05 -14.06
N ASN A 337 -10.18 -8.93 -15.16
CA ASN A 337 -9.94 -9.72 -16.34
C ASN A 337 -8.59 -9.31 -16.95
N ILE A 338 -7.60 -10.19 -16.83
CA ILE A 338 -6.29 -9.99 -17.45
C ILE A 338 -6.45 -10.28 -18.94
N HIS A 339 -6.43 -9.24 -19.77
CA HIS A 339 -6.41 -9.39 -21.20
C HIS A 339 -5.01 -9.81 -21.66
N ASN A 340 -4.81 -11.11 -21.80
CA ASN A 340 -3.63 -11.68 -22.45
C ASN A 340 -3.78 -11.66 -23.97
N ASP A 341 -3.80 -10.48 -24.57
CA ASP A 341 -3.64 -10.34 -26.02
C ASP A 341 -2.16 -10.47 -26.37
N ILE A 342 -1.67 -11.71 -26.39
CA ILE A 342 -0.40 -12.01 -27.06
C ILE A 342 -0.66 -11.92 -28.57
N ARG A 343 -0.47 -10.74 -29.16
CA ARG A 343 -0.31 -10.61 -30.61
C ARG A 343 1.03 -11.22 -30.98
N VAL A 344 1.01 -12.45 -31.44
CA VAL A 344 2.09 -13.01 -32.22
C VAL A 344 1.91 -12.46 -33.63
N ASP A 345 2.55 -11.35 -33.94
CA ASP A 345 2.70 -10.90 -35.34
C ASP A 345 3.67 -11.87 -36.03
N ASN A 346 3.15 -12.63 -37.03
CA ASN A 346 3.91 -13.47 -37.93
C ASN A 346 4.71 -12.63 -38.93
#